data_3236a47ca17da7868f6ad05df24aa311
#
_entry.id   3236a47ca17da7868f6ad05df24aa311
#
_cell.length_a   1.000
_cell.length_b   1.000
_cell.length_c   1.000
_cell.angle_alpha   90.00
_cell.angle_beta   90.00
_cell.angle_gamma   90.00
#
_symmetry.space_group_name_H-M   'P 1'
#
loop_
_entity.id
_entity.type
_entity.pdbx_description
1 polymer ?
#
loop_
_entity_poly.entity_id
_entity_poly.type
_entity_poly.pdbx_seq_one_letter_code
_entity_poly.pdbx_strand_id
1 'polypeptide(L)'
;MRGAGAVRLAVLGFVLACAPANAAGDRALGEYLSSECTSCHQSSGRQVGGIPAIIGHPAEQFVALMNAYRGRQRDNQVMQAIAAKLSSEEIAALAAYYESLKPNP
;
A
#
# COMPACT_ATOMS: atom_id res chain seq x y z
N MET A 1 -33.39 59.37 -5.12
CA MET A 1 -32.73 58.42 -6.04
C MET A 1 -31.85 57.51 -5.28
N ARG A 2 -32.31 56.34 -5.08
CA ARG A 2 -31.56 55.36 -4.27
C ARG A 2 -30.96 54.33 -5.18
N GLY A 3 -29.64 54.34 -5.31
CA GLY A 3 -28.94 53.28 -5.91
C GLY A 3 -29.08 52.02 -5.05
N ALA A 4 -29.76 51.02 -5.54
CA ALA A 4 -29.75 49.72 -4.90
C ALA A 4 -28.34 49.15 -5.06
N GLY A 5 -27.59 49.19 -3.98
CA GLY A 5 -26.31 48.50 -3.91
C GLY A 5 -26.58 47.01 -4.00
N ALA A 6 -26.35 46.45 -5.16
CA ALA A 6 -26.35 44.99 -5.27
C ALA A 6 -25.17 44.47 -4.48
N VAL A 7 -25.45 43.96 -3.31
CA VAL A 7 -24.45 43.17 -2.55
C VAL A 7 -24.25 41.89 -3.35
N ARG A 8 -23.22 41.87 -4.15
CA ARG A 8 -22.76 40.62 -4.74
C ARG A 8 -22.06 39.83 -3.65
N LEU A 9 -22.79 38.94 -3.05
CA LEU A 9 -22.21 37.87 -2.26
C LEU A 9 -21.41 36.99 -3.24
N ALA A 10 -20.12 37.25 -3.27
CA ALA A 10 -19.20 36.30 -3.87
C ALA A 10 -19.19 35.08 -2.95
N VAL A 11 -19.96 34.06 -3.31
CA VAL A 11 -19.78 32.76 -2.72
C VAL A 11 -18.46 32.26 -3.23
N LEU A 12 -17.40 32.45 -2.44
CA LEU A 12 -16.18 31.69 -2.64
C LEU A 12 -16.52 30.24 -2.36
N GLY A 13 -16.80 29.51 -3.43
CA GLY A 13 -16.87 28.07 -3.34
C GLY A 13 -15.51 27.57 -2.90
N PHE A 14 -15.40 27.14 -1.65
CA PHE A 14 -14.25 26.42 -1.18
C PHE A 14 -14.31 25.03 -1.85
N VAL A 15 -13.65 24.92 -2.99
CA VAL A 15 -13.42 23.59 -3.57
C VAL A 15 -12.36 22.95 -2.65
N LEU A 16 -12.83 22.14 -1.71
CA LEU A 16 -11.95 21.18 -1.10
C LEU A 16 -11.46 20.27 -2.22
N ALA A 17 -10.27 20.54 -2.71
CA ALA A 17 -9.55 19.58 -3.49
C ALA A 17 -9.23 18.44 -2.50
N CYS A 18 -10.07 17.41 -2.46
CA CYS A 18 -9.64 16.13 -1.93
C CYS A 18 -8.46 15.73 -2.80
N ALA A 19 -7.25 15.93 -2.27
CA ALA A 19 -6.10 15.22 -2.81
C ALA A 19 -6.52 13.74 -2.87
N PRO A 20 -6.40 13.05 -4.02
CA PRO A 20 -6.66 11.63 -4.06
C PRO A 20 -5.86 11.04 -2.92
N ALA A 21 -6.55 10.32 -2.01
CA ALA A 21 -5.88 9.56 -1.00
C ALA A 21 -4.84 8.73 -1.74
N ASN A 22 -3.60 9.17 -1.64
CA ASN A 22 -2.52 8.56 -2.35
C ASN A 22 -2.53 7.10 -1.94
N ALA A 23 -2.65 6.19 -2.89
CA ALA A 23 -2.61 4.76 -2.65
C ALA A 23 -1.25 4.30 -2.11
N ALA A 24 -0.32 5.23 -1.86
CA ALA A 24 0.90 4.97 -1.12
C ALA A 24 0.51 4.59 0.31
N GLY A 25 0.71 3.33 0.65
CA GLY A 25 0.48 2.83 1.98
C GLY A 25 1.38 3.50 3.01
N ASP A 26 1.00 3.40 4.27
CA ASP A 26 1.79 3.85 5.40
C ASP A 26 3.02 2.95 5.57
N ARG A 27 4.18 3.47 5.21
CA ARG A 27 5.44 2.74 5.29
C ARG A 27 5.80 2.31 6.71
N ALA A 28 5.51 3.14 7.71
CA ALA A 28 5.80 2.80 9.11
C ALA A 28 4.91 1.64 9.60
N LEU A 29 3.66 1.62 9.19
CA LEU A 29 2.78 0.48 9.43
C LEU A 29 3.30 -0.77 8.72
N GLY A 30 3.77 -0.63 7.50
CA GLY A 30 4.37 -1.73 6.74
C GLY A 30 5.59 -2.32 7.42
N GLU A 31 6.45 -1.47 7.95
CA GLU A 31 7.62 -1.90 8.74
C GLU A 31 7.18 -2.71 9.97
N TYR A 32 6.21 -2.22 10.70
CA TYR A 32 5.66 -2.93 11.86
C TYR A 32 5.09 -4.30 11.50
N LEU A 33 4.36 -4.39 10.40
CA LEU A 33 3.73 -5.63 9.95
C LEU A 33 4.73 -6.62 9.33
N SER A 34 5.88 -6.15 8.88
CA SER A 34 6.85 -6.94 8.12
C SER A 34 7.48 -8.09 8.92
N SER A 35 7.40 -8.07 10.24
CA SER A 35 7.96 -9.12 11.09
C SER A 35 7.41 -10.52 10.77
N GLU A 36 6.15 -10.61 10.38
CA GLU A 36 5.56 -11.89 9.95
C GLU A 36 6.13 -12.38 8.61
N CYS A 37 6.50 -11.47 7.75
CA CYS A 37 7.05 -11.80 6.43
C CYS A 37 8.49 -12.31 6.51
N THR A 38 9.29 -11.70 7.37
CA THR A 38 10.71 -12.03 7.53
C THR A 38 10.96 -13.38 8.18
N SER A 39 9.94 -14.01 8.73
CA SER A 39 10.03 -15.39 9.21
C SER A 39 10.37 -16.39 8.10
N CYS A 40 9.93 -16.09 6.88
CA CYS A 40 10.12 -16.95 5.71
C CYS A 40 10.86 -16.23 4.56
N HIS A 41 10.53 -14.96 4.32
CA HIS A 41 11.18 -14.15 3.29
C HIS A 41 12.37 -13.41 3.88
N GLN A 42 13.55 -13.63 3.31
CA GLN A 42 14.77 -13.05 3.84
C GLN A 42 14.82 -11.52 3.68
N SER A 43 15.18 -10.84 4.76
CA SER A 43 15.37 -9.38 4.76
C SER A 43 16.58 -8.93 3.92
N SER A 44 17.47 -9.85 3.58
CA SER A 44 18.59 -9.59 2.67
C SER A 44 18.18 -9.38 1.20
N GLY A 45 16.94 -9.73 0.85
CA GLY A 45 16.46 -9.75 -0.53
C GLY A 45 16.89 -10.96 -1.33
N ARG A 46 17.45 -11.98 -0.67
CA ARG A 46 17.85 -13.24 -1.33
C ARG A 46 16.70 -14.24 -1.34
N GLN A 47 16.58 -14.94 -2.45
CA GLN A 47 15.69 -16.09 -2.53
C GLN A 47 16.36 -17.29 -1.83
N VAL A 48 15.63 -17.96 -0.96
CA VAL A 48 16.07 -19.16 -0.27
C VAL A 48 15.07 -20.28 -0.48
N GLY A 49 15.53 -21.39 -1.04
CA GLY A 49 14.66 -22.49 -1.42
C GLY A 49 13.62 -22.02 -2.46
N GLY A 50 12.38 -22.41 -2.28
CA GLY A 50 11.25 -21.93 -3.11
C GLY A 50 10.62 -20.62 -2.65
N ILE A 51 11.21 -19.94 -1.64
CA ILE A 51 10.65 -18.70 -1.07
C ILE A 51 11.29 -17.50 -1.75
N PRO A 52 10.51 -16.68 -2.50
CA PRO A 52 11.08 -15.59 -3.28
C PRO A 52 11.50 -14.41 -2.41
N ALA A 53 12.41 -13.60 -2.96
CA ALA A 53 12.71 -12.28 -2.44
C ALA A 53 11.51 -11.35 -2.67
N ILE A 54 11.21 -10.51 -1.68
CA ILE A 54 10.10 -9.56 -1.74
C ILE A 54 10.54 -8.10 -1.60
N ILE A 55 11.84 -7.86 -1.47
CA ILE A 55 12.43 -6.52 -1.31
C ILE A 55 12.60 -5.87 -2.67
N GLY A 56 12.27 -4.57 -2.75
CA GLY A 56 12.55 -3.75 -3.92
C GLY A 56 11.59 -3.92 -5.09
N HIS A 57 10.54 -4.71 -4.94
CA HIS A 57 9.51 -4.81 -5.97
C HIS A 57 8.63 -3.56 -5.99
N PRO A 58 8.14 -3.15 -7.17
CA PRO A 58 7.17 -2.06 -7.26
C PRO A 58 5.95 -2.33 -6.37
N ALA A 59 5.48 -1.30 -5.65
CA ALA A 59 4.37 -1.44 -4.74
C ALA A 59 3.11 -1.99 -5.41
N GLU A 60 2.81 -1.57 -6.62
CA GLU A 60 1.68 -2.08 -7.42
C GLU A 60 1.76 -3.59 -7.63
N GLN A 61 2.93 -4.09 -7.94
CA GLN A 61 3.15 -5.53 -8.15
C GLN A 61 2.95 -6.30 -6.86
N PHE A 62 3.48 -5.81 -5.76
CA PHE A 62 3.30 -6.41 -4.44
C PHE A 62 1.82 -6.50 -4.07
N VAL A 63 1.08 -5.40 -4.24
CA VAL A 63 -0.37 -5.35 -3.97
C VAL A 63 -1.13 -6.35 -4.84
N ALA A 64 -0.81 -6.41 -6.12
CA ALA A 64 -1.47 -7.33 -7.05
C ALA A 64 -1.25 -8.80 -6.67
N LEU A 65 -0.03 -9.17 -6.31
CA LEU A 65 0.31 -10.53 -5.90
C LEU A 65 -0.37 -10.90 -4.57
N MET A 66 -0.36 -10.01 -3.59
CA MET A 66 -1.01 -10.26 -2.30
C MET A 66 -2.53 -10.36 -2.44
N ASN A 67 -3.14 -9.55 -3.28
CA ASN A 67 -4.57 -9.64 -3.58
C ASN A 67 -4.91 -10.95 -4.30
N ALA A 68 -4.04 -11.43 -5.18
CA ALA A 68 -4.22 -12.72 -5.86
C ALA A 68 -4.19 -13.89 -4.87
N TYR A 69 -3.31 -13.85 -3.88
CA TYR A 69 -3.32 -14.85 -2.80
C TYR A 69 -4.57 -14.72 -1.92
N ARG A 70 -4.94 -13.51 -1.54
CA ARG A 70 -6.13 -13.27 -0.71
C ARG A 70 -7.41 -13.74 -1.39
N GLY A 71 -7.52 -13.53 -2.69
CA GLY A 71 -8.65 -13.98 -3.52
C GLY A 71 -8.53 -15.42 -4.00
N ARG A 72 -7.48 -16.14 -3.62
CA ARG A 72 -7.21 -17.54 -3.98
C ARG A 72 -7.02 -17.78 -5.49
N GLN A 73 -6.68 -16.73 -6.24
CA GLN A 73 -6.33 -16.83 -7.66
C GLN A 73 -4.88 -17.27 -7.88
N ARG A 74 -4.06 -17.16 -6.85
CA ARG A 74 -2.68 -17.64 -6.88
C ARG A 74 -2.54 -18.76 -5.86
N ASP A 75 -1.95 -19.87 -6.30
CA ASP A 75 -1.85 -21.08 -5.51
C ASP A 75 -0.61 -21.06 -4.61
N ASN A 76 -0.81 -21.07 -3.34
CA ASN A 76 0.13 -21.35 -2.25
C ASN A 76 -0.64 -21.23 -0.94
N GLN A 77 -0.82 -22.33 -0.24
CA GLN A 77 -1.65 -22.36 0.96
C GLN A 77 -1.14 -21.45 2.08
N VAL A 78 0.17 -21.36 2.24
CA VAL A 78 0.78 -20.51 3.29
C VAL A 78 0.52 -19.04 2.97
N MET A 79 0.83 -18.61 1.75
CA MET A 79 0.61 -17.22 1.35
C MET A 79 -0.86 -16.86 1.29
N GLN A 80 -1.74 -17.77 0.93
CA GLN A 80 -3.19 -17.54 1.01
C GLN A 80 -3.64 -17.29 2.44
N ALA A 81 -3.14 -18.05 3.40
CA ALA A 81 -3.46 -17.88 4.82
C ALA A 81 -2.91 -16.54 5.38
N ILE A 82 -1.71 -16.17 5.00
CA ILE A 82 -1.11 -14.89 5.39
C ILE A 82 -1.91 -13.72 4.81
N ALA A 83 -2.17 -13.74 3.50
CA ALA A 83 -2.89 -12.67 2.82
C ALA A 83 -4.33 -12.52 3.29
N ALA A 84 -4.98 -13.62 3.66
CA ALA A 84 -6.36 -13.60 4.17
C ALA A 84 -6.52 -12.79 5.47
N LYS A 85 -5.47 -12.67 6.26
CA LYS A 85 -5.48 -11.92 7.52
C LYS A 85 -5.22 -10.42 7.34
N LEU A 86 -4.81 -9.99 6.16
CA LEU A 86 -4.42 -8.62 5.90
C LEU A 86 -5.55 -7.84 5.23
N SER A 87 -5.77 -6.62 5.70
CA SER A 87 -6.64 -5.66 5.03
C SER A 87 -5.96 -5.08 3.79
N SER A 88 -6.74 -4.44 2.93
CA SER A 88 -6.19 -3.71 1.78
C SER A 88 -5.23 -2.61 2.19
N GLU A 89 -5.50 -1.93 3.29
CA GLU A 89 -4.63 -0.89 3.86
C GLU A 89 -3.30 -1.49 4.35
N GLU A 90 -3.36 -2.62 5.02
CA GLU A 90 -2.16 -3.32 5.51
C GLU A 90 -1.31 -3.86 4.35
N ILE A 91 -1.95 -4.38 3.31
CA ILE A 91 -1.24 -4.80 2.10
C ILE A 91 -0.55 -3.60 1.42
N ALA A 92 -1.24 -2.46 1.31
CA ALA A 92 -0.65 -1.25 0.75
C ALA A 92 0.53 -0.74 1.60
N ALA A 93 0.42 -0.82 2.91
CA ALA A 93 1.49 -0.45 3.84
C ALA A 93 2.73 -1.33 3.68
N LEU A 94 2.54 -2.64 3.63
CA LEU A 94 3.62 -3.60 3.36
C LEU A 94 4.27 -3.34 2.00
N ALA A 95 3.47 -3.07 0.99
CA ALA A 95 3.95 -2.76 -0.36
C ALA A 95 4.86 -1.53 -0.36
N ALA A 96 4.45 -0.44 0.30
CA ALA A 96 5.22 0.79 0.42
C ALA A 96 6.54 0.55 1.17
N TYR A 97 6.51 -0.23 2.23
CA TYR A 97 7.70 -0.56 2.99
C TYR A 97 8.70 -1.37 2.15
N TYR A 98 8.26 -2.47 1.55
CA TYR A 98 9.16 -3.34 0.79
C TYR A 98 9.69 -2.68 -0.48
N GLU A 99 8.92 -1.84 -1.16
CA GLU A 99 9.40 -1.06 -2.30
C GLU A 99 10.56 -0.12 -1.88
N SER A 100 10.50 0.42 -0.68
CA SER A 100 11.51 1.35 -0.16
C SER A 100 12.84 0.68 0.18
N LEU A 101 12.86 -0.63 0.31
CA LEU A 101 14.06 -1.38 0.67
C LEU A 101 14.89 -1.73 -0.57
N LYS A 102 16.21 -1.79 -0.38
CA LYS A 102 17.12 -2.22 -1.43
C LYS A 102 17.73 -3.56 -1.05
N PRO A 103 17.79 -4.52 -1.97
CA PRO A 103 18.50 -5.76 -1.72
C PRO A 103 19.97 -5.47 -1.37
N ASN A 104 20.50 -6.21 -0.40
CA ASN A 104 21.92 -6.18 -0.13
C ASN A 104 22.68 -6.81 -1.30
N PRO A 105 23.82 -6.22 -1.70
CA PRO A 105 24.64 -6.78 -2.76
C PRO A 105 25.20 -8.16 -2.41
#